data_52fd29b0897031f80042d6ba50047656
#
_entry.id   52fd29b0897031f80042d6ba50047656
#
_cell.length_a   1.000
_cell.length_b   1.000
_cell.length_c   1.000
_cell.angle_alpha   90.00
_cell.angle_beta   90.00
_cell.angle_gamma   90.00
#
_symmetry.space_group_name_H-M   'P 1'
#
loop_
_entity.id
_entity.type
_entity.pdbx_description
1 polymer ?
#
loop_
_entity_poly.entity_id
_entity_poly.type
_entity_poly.pdbx_seq_one_letter_code
_entity_poly.pdbx_strand_id
1 'polypeptide(L)'
;MLSLLTFGFCQEVFFVLKIAERIENVGLHEIESSGKEKFATKELAFVRLKNKISKLKQNGYLEACIDSISFNNDTVFAEIHQGAKYEWTEIKFSGINNSDLSAFGLRSLIKKRKFTNFSDLENLQTKVLNYFGDNGYPFAQLQLSEICISENKVSSEWEIKPHNFIRWDSIVLKGTSKIKPKFLQRYLGIHPNKKYQESTIESISDKIHNLAFAKEIKASEIEFSSGKARVYAYLEKETANQFDGIIGFQTNKDNKKLELTGEVKLVLENTFSAGESIRFNWQKYEESSQNLSLGMVYPYLFSSSLGIDFGFDIQKKDSAYLSTTMDMGIRFSQSGKNFSKLFFKRNSSSLLSTNHLASASVLPDYADVKSYLYGFAYHFENLDYSFNPKRGWDLNFSVAAGTHKTKKNSNIPDELYSDINMSDNLLDAQWMLEYNIPIRDKISFRLRNKGGIKDSKNLFQNDLFKLGGLNSLRGFNEDSFRASKYSVITTELRFVPQQNSSFYLFWDGGYYSNNYLKDKIEDYPWGLGFGLNFATKSGIFTLNYAVGKQQNTNLDFQKAKIHFGFVSRF
;
A
#
# COMPACT_ATOMS: atom_id res chain seq x y z
N MET A 1 -59.16 -12.60 -19.34
CA MET A 1 -59.36 -11.45 -18.46
C MET A 1 -57.97 -10.88 -18.17
N LEU A 2 -57.50 -9.98 -19.05
CA LEU A 2 -56.20 -9.31 -18.96
C LEU A 2 -56.36 -8.09 -18.05
N SER A 3 -55.69 -8.05 -16.92
CA SER A 3 -55.56 -6.85 -16.09
C SER A 3 -54.37 -6.04 -16.56
N LEU A 4 -54.61 -4.91 -17.19
CA LEU A 4 -53.64 -3.88 -17.51
C LEU A 4 -53.10 -3.28 -16.19
N LEU A 5 -51.82 -3.53 -15.89
CA LEU A 5 -51.07 -2.79 -14.90
C LEU A 5 -50.68 -1.44 -15.51
N THR A 6 -51.41 -0.40 -15.16
CA THR A 6 -51.04 1.00 -15.42
C THR A 6 -49.87 1.35 -14.48
N PHE A 7 -48.66 1.42 -15.02
CA PHE A 7 -47.53 2.10 -14.36
C PHE A 7 -47.83 3.60 -14.32
N GLY A 8 -48.24 4.09 -13.16
CA GLY A 8 -48.29 5.51 -12.89
C GLY A 8 -46.85 6.06 -12.91
N PHE A 9 -46.52 6.84 -13.94
CA PHE A 9 -45.33 7.68 -13.94
C PHE A 9 -45.49 8.73 -12.82
N CYS A 10 -44.84 8.52 -11.69
CA CYS A 10 -44.63 9.57 -10.70
C CYS A 10 -43.71 10.62 -11.36
N GLN A 11 -44.28 11.77 -11.72
CA GLN A 11 -43.54 12.91 -12.22
C GLN A 11 -42.66 13.40 -11.05
N GLU A 12 -41.35 13.11 -11.09
CA GLU A 12 -40.41 13.67 -10.12
C GLU A 12 -40.38 15.19 -10.29
N VAL A 13 -40.85 15.91 -9.28
CA VAL A 13 -40.79 17.37 -9.23
C VAL A 13 -39.39 17.77 -8.84
N PHE A 14 -38.68 18.47 -9.71
CA PHE A 14 -37.35 19.01 -9.42
C PHE A 14 -37.41 20.51 -9.17
N PHE A 15 -36.72 20.97 -8.13
CA PHE A 15 -36.54 22.38 -7.85
C PHE A 15 -35.37 22.95 -8.63
N VAL A 16 -35.55 24.08 -9.28
CA VAL A 16 -34.50 24.81 -10.01
C VAL A 16 -34.04 25.99 -9.16
N LEU A 17 -32.75 26.06 -8.87
CA LEU A 17 -32.14 27.17 -8.13
C LEU A 17 -31.69 28.25 -9.12
N LYS A 18 -32.22 29.48 -8.99
CA LYS A 18 -31.73 30.68 -9.68
C LYS A 18 -31.11 31.63 -8.67
N ILE A 19 -29.91 32.13 -8.97
CA ILE A 19 -29.17 33.02 -8.08
C ILE A 19 -28.91 34.33 -8.82
N ALA A 20 -29.27 35.43 -8.19
CA ALA A 20 -28.87 36.78 -8.59
C ALA A 20 -27.79 37.27 -7.60
N GLU A 21 -26.68 37.80 -8.11
CA GLU A 21 -25.62 38.38 -7.29
C GLU A 21 -25.64 39.90 -7.43
N ARG A 22 -25.71 40.60 -6.30
CA ARG A 22 -25.56 42.05 -6.23
C ARG A 22 -24.10 42.39 -5.92
N ILE A 23 -23.45 42.97 -6.91
CA ILE A 23 -22.05 43.44 -6.79
C ILE A 23 -22.08 44.93 -6.52
N GLU A 24 -21.37 45.41 -5.48
CA GLU A 24 -21.22 46.85 -5.22
C GLU A 24 -20.69 47.57 -6.46
N ASN A 25 -21.36 48.69 -6.81
CA ASN A 25 -21.07 49.56 -7.96
C ASN A 25 -21.43 49.04 -9.36
N VAL A 26 -22.01 47.87 -9.55
CA VAL A 26 -22.32 47.31 -10.88
C VAL A 26 -23.81 46.98 -11.04
N GLY A 27 -24.61 46.96 -9.98
CA GLY A 27 -26.05 46.63 -10.00
C GLY A 27 -26.32 45.12 -9.93
N LEU A 28 -27.59 44.74 -10.11
CA LEU A 28 -28.01 43.33 -10.11
C LEU A 28 -27.52 42.65 -11.41
N HIS A 29 -26.58 41.74 -11.31
CA HIS A 29 -26.27 40.82 -12.38
C HIS A 29 -26.97 39.48 -12.11
N GLU A 30 -27.94 39.11 -12.94
CA GLU A 30 -28.37 37.71 -13.01
C GLU A 30 -27.20 36.90 -13.56
N ILE A 31 -26.49 36.19 -12.67
CA ILE A 31 -25.62 35.14 -13.14
C ILE A 31 -26.51 33.96 -13.53
N GLU A 32 -26.81 33.85 -14.83
CA GLU A 32 -27.21 32.58 -15.38
C GLU A 32 -26.09 31.63 -15.07
N SER A 33 -26.19 30.87 -13.95
CA SER A 33 -25.39 29.69 -13.77
C SER A 33 -25.65 28.83 -15.00
N SER A 34 -24.65 28.54 -15.79
CA SER A 34 -24.69 27.74 -17.02
C SER A 34 -25.02 26.27 -16.73
N GLY A 35 -26.09 26.03 -16.01
CA GLY A 35 -26.60 24.72 -15.66
C GLY A 35 -27.78 24.92 -14.71
N LYS A 36 -29.00 24.66 -15.19
CA LYS A 36 -30.19 24.51 -14.34
C LYS A 36 -29.91 23.34 -13.39
N GLU A 37 -29.33 23.61 -12.21
CA GLU A 37 -29.18 22.60 -11.17
C GLU A 37 -30.56 22.19 -10.65
N LYS A 38 -30.95 20.95 -10.86
CA LYS A 38 -32.20 20.39 -10.38
C LYS A 38 -31.99 19.73 -9.03
N PHE A 39 -32.81 20.00 -8.07
CA PHE A 39 -32.78 19.43 -6.72
C PHE A 39 -34.08 18.67 -6.44
N ALA A 40 -33.94 17.53 -5.79
CA ALA A 40 -35.08 16.70 -5.42
C ALA A 40 -35.93 17.34 -4.30
N THR A 41 -35.35 18.21 -3.46
CA THR A 41 -36.05 18.89 -2.37
C THR A 41 -35.57 20.35 -2.19
N LYS A 42 -36.41 21.17 -1.53
CA LYS A 42 -36.10 22.57 -1.18
C LYS A 42 -34.89 22.64 -0.24
N GLU A 43 -34.79 21.69 0.69
CA GLU A 43 -33.69 21.62 1.66
C GLU A 43 -32.31 21.45 0.96
N LEU A 44 -32.25 20.65 -0.10
CA LEU A 44 -31.05 20.49 -0.89
C LEU A 44 -30.63 21.78 -1.60
N ALA A 45 -31.61 22.55 -2.11
CA ALA A 45 -31.33 23.86 -2.69
C ALA A 45 -30.78 24.85 -1.63
N PHE A 46 -31.33 24.82 -0.41
CA PHE A 46 -30.78 25.61 0.72
C PHE A 46 -29.35 25.21 1.10
N VAL A 47 -29.06 23.94 1.17
CA VAL A 47 -27.70 23.44 1.42
C VAL A 47 -26.74 23.95 0.35
N ARG A 48 -27.16 23.96 -0.90
CA ARG A 48 -26.37 24.49 -2.02
C ARG A 48 -26.10 25.99 -1.88
N LEU A 49 -27.13 26.77 -1.50
CA LEU A 49 -26.99 28.20 -1.23
C LEU A 49 -26.00 28.47 -0.09
N LYS A 50 -26.14 27.78 1.05
CA LYS A 50 -25.18 27.89 2.16
C LYS A 50 -23.76 27.57 1.73
N ASN A 51 -23.58 26.51 0.92
CA ASN A 51 -22.26 26.15 0.39
C ASN A 51 -21.70 27.22 -0.55
N LYS A 52 -22.56 27.92 -1.34
CA LYS A 52 -22.13 29.02 -2.19
C LYS A 52 -21.67 30.22 -1.36
N ILE A 53 -22.43 30.61 -0.32
CA ILE A 53 -22.03 31.66 0.60
C ILE A 53 -20.71 31.32 1.29
N SER A 54 -20.58 30.08 1.79
CA SER A 54 -19.32 29.62 2.40
C SER A 54 -18.14 29.75 1.43
N LYS A 55 -18.30 29.37 0.16
CA LYS A 55 -17.26 29.54 -0.87
C LYS A 55 -16.93 31.01 -1.15
N LEU A 56 -17.93 31.91 -1.17
CA LEU A 56 -17.68 33.33 -1.33
C LEU A 56 -16.86 33.87 -0.16
N LYS A 57 -17.22 33.50 1.08
CA LYS A 57 -16.46 33.87 2.28
C LYS A 57 -15.03 33.35 2.25
N GLN A 58 -14.84 32.10 1.84
CA GLN A 58 -13.50 31.49 1.64
C GLN A 58 -12.67 32.25 0.60
N ASN A 59 -13.31 32.81 -0.44
CA ASN A 59 -12.65 33.62 -1.46
C ASN A 59 -12.39 35.08 -1.07
N GLY A 60 -12.70 35.45 0.17
CA GLY A 60 -12.44 36.79 0.72
C GLY A 60 -13.65 37.73 0.79
N TYR A 61 -14.83 37.31 0.37
CA TYR A 61 -16.07 38.10 0.46
C TYR A 61 -16.74 37.89 1.81
N LEU A 62 -16.22 38.50 2.87
CA LEU A 62 -16.66 38.25 4.25
C LEU A 62 -18.09 38.66 4.53
N GLU A 63 -18.57 39.68 3.84
CA GLU A 63 -19.92 40.24 3.97
C GLU A 63 -20.95 39.41 3.16
N ALA A 64 -20.51 38.41 2.40
CA ALA A 64 -21.42 37.63 1.58
C ALA A 64 -22.57 37.04 2.41
N CYS A 65 -23.78 37.37 2.05
CA CYS A 65 -25.01 36.89 2.71
C CYS A 65 -26.13 36.64 1.68
N ILE A 66 -27.19 36.02 2.14
CA ILE A 66 -28.44 35.86 1.35
C ILE A 66 -29.36 37.00 1.75
N ASP A 67 -29.65 37.89 0.82
CA ASP A 67 -30.55 39.04 1.05
C ASP A 67 -32.01 38.62 1.03
N SER A 68 -32.39 37.83 0.02
CA SER A 68 -33.76 37.37 -0.11
C SER A 68 -33.84 35.97 -0.70
N ILE A 69 -34.89 35.24 -0.33
CA ILE A 69 -35.26 33.97 -0.95
C ILE A 69 -36.76 34.01 -1.26
N SER A 70 -37.09 33.76 -2.50
CA SER A 70 -38.49 33.64 -2.92
C SER A 70 -38.72 32.31 -3.65
N PHE A 71 -39.95 31.83 -3.59
CA PHE A 71 -40.36 30.57 -4.19
C PHE A 71 -41.45 30.86 -5.23
N ASN A 72 -41.24 30.37 -6.44
CA ASN A 72 -42.26 30.40 -7.47
C ASN A 72 -42.37 29.00 -8.08
N ASN A 73 -43.46 28.29 -7.76
CA ASN A 73 -43.68 26.89 -8.11
C ASN A 73 -42.47 26.02 -7.78
N ASP A 74 -41.78 25.49 -8.81
CA ASP A 74 -40.62 24.60 -8.69
C ASP A 74 -39.29 25.35 -8.78
N THR A 75 -39.31 26.69 -8.67
CA THR A 75 -38.09 27.51 -8.77
C THR A 75 -37.82 28.22 -7.43
N VAL A 76 -36.60 28.08 -6.94
CA VAL A 76 -36.07 28.83 -5.79
C VAL A 76 -35.24 29.99 -6.33
N PHE A 77 -35.66 31.21 -6.07
CA PHE A 77 -34.92 32.43 -6.40
C PHE A 77 -34.19 32.89 -5.13
N ALA A 78 -32.89 33.07 -5.21
CA ALA A 78 -32.09 33.61 -4.13
C ALA A 78 -31.29 34.82 -4.61
N GLU A 79 -31.40 35.91 -3.89
CA GLU A 79 -30.57 37.09 -4.07
C GLU A 79 -29.41 37.04 -3.06
N ILE A 80 -28.17 37.13 -3.55
CA ILE A 80 -26.96 37.07 -2.75
C ILE A 80 -26.29 38.44 -2.82
N HIS A 81 -26.03 39.02 -1.66
CA HIS A 81 -25.11 40.15 -1.53
C HIS A 81 -23.69 39.60 -1.44
N GLN A 82 -22.80 40.01 -2.35
CA GLN A 82 -21.42 39.55 -2.36
C GLN A 82 -20.53 40.37 -1.41
N GLY A 83 -20.74 41.68 -1.33
CA GLY A 83 -19.92 42.60 -0.54
C GLY A 83 -18.52 42.84 -1.12
N ALA A 84 -17.72 43.55 -0.36
CA ALA A 84 -16.34 43.84 -0.72
C ALA A 84 -15.43 42.65 -0.57
N LYS A 85 -14.37 42.57 -1.38
CA LYS A 85 -13.34 41.54 -1.24
C LYS A 85 -12.27 41.97 -0.24
N TYR A 86 -12.08 41.18 0.80
CA TYR A 86 -11.08 41.39 1.83
C TYR A 86 -9.81 40.59 1.58
N GLU A 87 -8.65 41.16 1.90
CA GLU A 87 -7.34 40.51 1.82
C GLU A 87 -6.67 40.50 3.19
N TRP A 88 -6.12 39.36 3.60
CA TRP A 88 -5.27 39.29 4.79
C TRP A 88 -3.88 39.79 4.46
N THR A 89 -3.43 40.80 5.17
CA THR A 89 -2.13 41.46 4.89
C THR A 89 -1.06 41.14 5.92
N GLU A 90 -1.43 40.94 7.17
CA GLU A 90 -0.48 40.65 8.23
C GLU A 90 -1.08 39.69 9.26
N ILE A 91 -0.31 38.66 9.63
CA ILE A 91 -0.60 37.77 10.73
C ILE A 91 0.60 37.81 11.67
N LYS A 92 0.37 38.26 12.90
CA LYS A 92 1.35 38.18 13.98
C LYS A 92 1.05 36.96 14.82
N PHE A 93 2.10 36.27 15.30
CA PHE A 93 1.94 35.14 16.20
C PHE A 93 2.45 35.51 17.57
N SER A 94 1.64 35.24 18.61
CA SER A 94 2.02 35.33 20.01
C SER A 94 1.86 33.96 20.70
N GLY A 95 2.59 33.77 21.79
CA GLY A 95 2.58 32.48 22.50
C GLY A 95 3.44 31.39 21.90
N ILE A 96 4.21 31.67 20.85
CA ILE A 96 5.10 30.70 20.18
C ILE A 96 6.53 31.21 20.11
N ASN A 97 7.52 30.30 20.28
CA ASN A 97 8.93 30.63 20.08
C ASN A 97 9.30 30.63 18.58
N ASN A 98 10.30 31.42 18.22
CA ASN A 98 10.80 31.49 16.83
C ASN A 98 11.35 30.17 16.29
N SER A 99 11.80 29.23 17.14
CA SER A 99 12.19 27.88 16.81
C SER A 99 11.01 27.06 16.31
N ASP A 100 9.86 27.19 16.95
CA ASP A 100 8.65 26.45 16.60
C ASP A 100 8.07 26.96 15.28
N LEU A 101 8.04 28.27 15.06
CA LEU A 101 7.67 28.87 13.79
C LEU A 101 8.51 28.35 12.61
N SER A 102 9.76 28.01 12.86
CA SER A 102 10.65 27.42 11.84
C SER A 102 10.34 25.95 11.60
N ALA A 103 10.07 25.19 12.64
CA ALA A 103 9.69 23.78 12.58
C ALA A 103 8.36 23.56 11.84
N PHE A 104 7.43 24.51 11.92
CA PHE A 104 6.17 24.51 11.17
C PHE A 104 6.33 24.76 9.66
N GLY A 105 7.51 25.17 9.18
CA GLY A 105 7.65 25.72 7.82
C GLY A 105 6.88 27.04 7.64
N LEU A 106 6.37 27.64 8.74
CA LEU A 106 5.56 28.85 8.72
C LEU A 106 6.35 30.09 8.32
N ARG A 107 7.68 30.11 8.53
CA ARG A 107 8.52 31.25 8.10
C ARG A 107 8.38 31.57 6.61
N SER A 108 8.19 30.56 5.76
CA SER A 108 7.97 30.76 4.32
C SER A 108 6.55 31.25 4.00
N LEU A 109 5.57 30.83 4.79
CA LEU A 109 4.16 31.22 4.64
C LEU A 109 3.90 32.63 5.23
N ILE A 110 4.51 32.95 6.36
CA ILE A 110 4.45 34.29 6.97
C ILE A 110 5.15 35.34 6.10
N LYS A 111 6.19 34.97 5.36
CA LYS A 111 6.83 35.84 4.36
C LYS A 111 5.96 36.12 3.13
N LYS A 112 4.95 35.31 2.85
CA LYS A 112 3.90 35.65 1.89
C LYS A 112 2.96 36.69 2.52
N ARG A 113 3.26 37.95 2.30
CA ARG A 113 2.59 39.09 2.91
C ARG A 113 1.11 39.29 2.55
N LYS A 114 0.48 38.37 1.79
CA LYS A 114 -0.92 38.50 1.39
C LYS A 114 -1.56 37.12 1.24
N PHE A 115 -2.67 36.91 1.92
CA PHE A 115 -3.55 35.77 1.71
C PHE A 115 -4.84 36.30 1.06
N THR A 116 -5.04 35.97 -0.19
CA THR A 116 -6.25 36.37 -0.94
C THR A 116 -7.37 35.36 -0.80
N ASN A 117 -7.08 34.17 -0.25
CA ASN A 117 -8.02 33.09 -0.05
C ASN A 117 -8.05 32.71 1.44
N PHE A 118 -9.24 32.77 2.03
CA PHE A 118 -9.45 32.42 3.44
C PHE A 118 -9.29 30.91 3.69
N SER A 119 -9.45 30.05 2.68
CA SER A 119 -9.15 28.63 2.82
C SER A 119 -7.66 28.37 3.11
N ASP A 120 -6.76 29.24 2.66
CA ASP A 120 -5.33 29.12 3.00
C ASP A 120 -5.08 29.40 4.49
N LEU A 121 -5.88 30.28 5.10
CA LEU A 121 -5.83 30.56 6.54
C LEU A 121 -6.39 29.39 7.36
N GLU A 122 -7.52 28.79 6.95
CA GLU A 122 -8.07 27.58 7.57
C GLU A 122 -7.06 26.43 7.50
N ASN A 123 -6.39 26.26 6.35
CA ASN A 123 -5.33 25.26 6.18
C ASN A 123 -4.12 25.57 7.07
N LEU A 124 -3.76 26.85 7.22
CA LEU A 124 -2.67 27.26 8.11
C LEU A 124 -3.03 26.99 9.58
N GLN A 125 -4.25 27.36 10.01
CA GLN A 125 -4.75 27.09 11.35
C GLN A 125 -4.71 25.58 11.65
N THR A 126 -5.24 24.76 10.75
CA THR A 126 -5.23 23.30 10.88
C THR A 126 -3.80 22.76 11.01
N LYS A 127 -2.87 23.22 10.19
CA LYS A 127 -1.45 22.82 10.28
C LYS A 127 -0.83 23.19 11.63
N VAL A 128 -1.12 24.37 12.15
CA VAL A 128 -0.61 24.82 13.45
C VAL A 128 -1.16 23.94 14.56
N LEU A 129 -2.48 23.70 14.59
CA LEU A 129 -3.12 22.88 15.63
C LEU A 129 -2.67 21.41 15.56
N ASN A 130 -2.56 20.85 14.37
CA ASN A 130 -2.05 19.49 14.19
C ASN A 130 -0.61 19.33 14.68
N TYR A 131 0.24 20.34 14.43
CA TYR A 131 1.59 20.30 14.99
C TYR A 131 1.57 20.29 16.53
N PHE A 132 0.78 21.13 17.19
CA PHE A 132 0.66 21.11 18.63
C PHE A 132 0.12 19.77 19.14
N GLY A 133 -0.91 19.21 18.47
CA GLY A 133 -1.44 17.88 18.75
C GLY A 133 -0.35 16.81 18.66
N ASP A 134 0.48 16.83 17.64
CA ASP A 134 1.59 15.89 17.46
C ASP A 134 2.78 16.13 18.39
N ASN A 135 2.82 17.27 19.05
CA ASN A 135 3.88 17.61 20.00
C ASN A 135 3.46 17.56 21.48
N GLY A 136 2.34 16.87 21.77
CA GLY A 136 1.90 16.64 23.14
C GLY A 136 0.87 17.63 23.67
N TYR A 137 0.29 18.46 22.82
CA TYR A 137 -0.69 19.49 23.20
C TYR A 137 -2.02 19.30 22.44
N PRO A 138 -2.78 18.21 22.70
CA PRO A 138 -4.05 17.95 21.99
C PRO A 138 -5.13 18.99 22.25
N PHE A 139 -5.01 19.76 23.34
CA PHE A 139 -5.96 20.80 23.71
C PHE A 139 -5.52 22.21 23.30
N ALA A 140 -4.49 22.30 22.45
CA ALA A 140 -4.03 23.61 21.97
C ALA A 140 -5.15 24.37 21.28
N GLN A 141 -5.27 25.65 21.61
CA GLN A 141 -6.25 26.54 21.00
C GLN A 141 -5.52 27.69 20.30
N LEU A 142 -6.07 28.06 19.15
CA LEU A 142 -5.63 29.21 18.39
C LEU A 142 -6.76 30.24 18.38
N GLN A 143 -6.50 31.40 18.95
CA GLN A 143 -7.44 32.51 19.07
C GLN A 143 -6.99 33.66 18.19
N LEU A 144 -7.92 34.25 17.44
CA LEU A 144 -7.69 35.50 16.74
C LEU A 144 -7.96 36.66 17.72
N SER A 145 -6.97 37.54 17.90
CA SER A 145 -7.06 38.75 18.67
C SER A 145 -6.64 39.96 17.83
N GLU A 146 -6.94 41.14 18.27
CA GLU A 146 -6.57 42.43 17.65
C GLU A 146 -6.91 42.45 16.14
N ILE A 147 -8.13 42.05 15.77
CA ILE A 147 -8.57 42.10 14.39
C ILE A 147 -8.77 43.56 13.98
N CYS A 148 -7.96 44.02 13.04
CA CYS A 148 -8.08 45.34 12.44
C CYS A 148 -8.48 45.22 10.97
N ILE A 149 -9.51 45.98 10.58
CA ILE A 149 -10.00 46.05 9.21
C ILE A 149 -9.88 47.47 8.72
N SER A 150 -9.12 47.72 7.68
CA SER A 150 -8.95 49.02 7.03
C SER A 150 -8.79 48.86 5.55
N GLU A 151 -9.56 49.63 4.74
CA GLU A 151 -9.50 49.57 3.26
C GLU A 151 -9.55 48.15 2.68
N ASN A 152 -10.48 47.33 3.14
CA ASN A 152 -10.62 45.90 2.75
C ASN A 152 -9.40 45.02 3.05
N LYS A 153 -8.50 45.50 3.91
CA LYS A 153 -7.35 44.74 4.43
C LYS A 153 -7.62 44.31 5.85
N VAL A 154 -7.32 43.05 6.12
CA VAL A 154 -7.48 42.45 7.45
C VAL A 154 -6.11 42.12 8.01
N SER A 155 -5.86 42.52 9.24
CA SER A 155 -4.71 42.06 10.02
C SER A 155 -5.18 41.54 11.36
N SER A 156 -4.47 40.59 11.95
CA SER A 156 -4.77 40.09 13.30
C SER A 156 -3.54 39.49 13.96
N GLU A 157 -3.62 39.40 15.27
CA GLU A 157 -2.72 38.59 16.07
C GLU A 157 -3.32 37.20 16.31
N TRP A 158 -2.50 36.18 16.11
CA TRP A 158 -2.86 34.78 16.34
C TRP A 158 -2.22 34.33 17.65
N GLU A 159 -3.02 34.33 18.73
CA GLU A 159 -2.58 33.88 20.04
C GLU A 159 -2.74 32.37 20.15
N ILE A 160 -1.65 31.64 20.44
CA ILE A 160 -1.66 30.21 20.67
C ILE A 160 -1.57 29.91 22.16
N LYS A 161 -2.54 29.14 22.65
CA LYS A 161 -2.61 28.65 24.05
C LYS A 161 -2.41 27.12 24.00
N PRO A 162 -1.19 26.59 24.28
CA PRO A 162 -0.89 25.16 24.19
C PRO A 162 -1.66 24.31 25.21
N HIS A 163 -2.02 24.89 26.36
CA HIS A 163 -2.61 24.19 27.52
C HIS A 163 -1.71 23.07 28.07
N ASN A 164 -2.29 21.98 28.59
CA ASN A 164 -1.57 20.94 29.30
C ASN A 164 -0.79 20.03 28.35
N PHE A 165 0.46 19.75 28.69
CA PHE A 165 1.28 18.78 28.00
C PHE A 165 0.85 17.37 28.37
N ILE A 166 0.55 16.54 27.38
CA ILE A 166 0.03 15.17 27.53
C ILE A 166 1.09 14.15 27.08
N ARG A 167 1.20 13.06 27.83
CA ARG A 167 2.04 11.90 27.51
C ARG A 167 1.17 10.66 27.37
N TRP A 168 1.65 9.71 26.59
CA TRP A 168 1.03 8.38 26.52
C TRP A 168 1.12 7.66 27.89
N ASP A 169 0.01 7.05 28.33
CA ASP A 169 -0.03 6.14 29.49
C ASP A 169 0.05 4.69 29.03
N SER A 170 -1.02 4.17 28.47
CA SER A 170 -1.17 2.73 28.17
C SER A 170 -2.27 2.50 27.15
N ILE A 171 -2.34 1.24 26.66
CA ILE A 171 -3.49 0.72 25.92
C ILE A 171 -4.21 -0.32 26.79
N VAL A 172 -5.51 -0.23 26.84
CA VAL A 172 -6.42 -1.21 27.44
C VAL A 172 -7.16 -1.92 26.32
N LEU A 173 -6.96 -3.22 26.21
CA LEU A 173 -7.68 -4.05 25.24
C LEU A 173 -9.03 -4.46 25.82
N LYS A 174 -10.09 -4.23 25.08
CA LYS A 174 -11.47 -4.65 25.36
C LYS A 174 -11.94 -5.59 24.24
N GLY A 175 -12.81 -6.55 24.58
CA GLY A 175 -13.36 -7.53 23.62
C GLY A 175 -12.68 -8.89 23.71
N THR A 176 -12.79 -9.70 22.65
CA THR A 176 -12.40 -11.13 22.65
C THR A 176 -11.04 -11.41 22.03
N SER A 177 -10.38 -10.39 21.46
CA SER A 177 -9.08 -10.57 20.81
C SER A 177 -8.00 -10.95 21.83
N LYS A 178 -7.18 -11.96 21.46
CA LYS A 178 -6.06 -12.44 22.28
C LYS A 178 -4.74 -11.83 21.78
N ILE A 179 -4.58 -10.51 21.94
CA ILE A 179 -3.37 -9.80 21.57
C ILE A 179 -2.68 -9.32 22.85
N LYS A 180 -1.37 -9.49 22.95
CA LYS A 180 -0.60 -8.93 24.06
C LYS A 180 -0.63 -7.40 23.99
N PRO A 181 -1.02 -6.69 25.05
CA PRO A 181 -1.06 -5.21 25.04
C PRO A 181 0.26 -4.57 24.62
N LYS A 182 1.38 -5.16 25.00
CA LYS A 182 2.74 -4.71 24.62
C LYS A 182 2.99 -4.75 23.10
N PHE A 183 2.47 -5.78 22.39
CA PHE A 183 2.51 -5.82 20.94
C PHE A 183 1.69 -4.68 20.37
N LEU A 184 0.43 -4.54 20.81
CA LEU A 184 -0.48 -3.52 20.30
C LEU A 184 0.06 -2.11 20.51
N GLN A 185 0.64 -1.84 21.69
CA GLN A 185 1.33 -0.57 21.96
C GLN A 185 2.42 -0.25 20.92
N ARG A 186 3.27 -1.22 20.63
CA ARG A 186 4.35 -1.05 19.65
C ARG A 186 3.82 -0.90 18.24
N TYR A 187 2.87 -1.74 17.87
CA TYR A 187 2.27 -1.75 16.54
C TYR A 187 1.55 -0.43 16.22
N LEU A 188 0.80 0.11 17.17
CA LEU A 188 0.08 1.37 17.01
C LEU A 188 0.99 2.61 17.16
N GLY A 189 2.20 2.47 17.71
CA GLY A 189 3.12 3.58 17.97
C GLY A 189 2.85 4.31 19.29
N ILE A 190 2.10 3.71 20.21
CA ILE A 190 1.76 4.28 21.52
C ILE A 190 2.82 3.84 22.53
N HIS A 191 3.78 4.72 22.80
CA HIS A 191 4.89 4.43 23.71
C HIS A 191 4.69 5.10 25.06
N PRO A 192 4.52 4.35 26.17
CA PRO A 192 4.35 4.95 27.50
C PRO A 192 5.40 6.00 27.82
N ASN A 193 4.97 7.08 28.47
CA ASN A 193 5.77 8.27 28.85
C ASN A 193 6.34 9.10 27.67
N LYS A 194 6.14 8.72 26.42
CA LYS A 194 6.44 9.59 25.27
C LYS A 194 5.34 10.62 25.08
N LYS A 195 5.66 11.71 24.39
CA LYS A 195 4.68 12.75 24.04
C LYS A 195 3.50 12.16 23.28
N TYR A 196 2.32 12.67 23.56
CA TYR A 196 1.11 12.39 22.79
C TYR A 196 1.27 12.88 21.34
N GLN A 197 0.64 12.19 20.41
CA GLN A 197 0.61 12.55 18.99
C GLN A 197 -0.79 12.30 18.43
N GLU A 198 -1.45 13.35 17.95
CA GLU A 198 -2.80 13.27 17.37
C GLU A 198 -2.84 12.37 16.12
N SER A 199 -1.85 12.52 15.24
CA SER A 199 -1.70 11.67 14.03
C SER A 199 -1.61 10.17 14.34
N THR A 200 -1.13 9.80 15.53
CA THR A 200 -1.15 8.40 15.97
C THR A 200 -2.58 7.92 16.17
N ILE A 201 -3.43 8.73 16.79
CA ILE A 201 -4.85 8.40 17.03
C ILE A 201 -5.61 8.28 15.70
N GLU A 202 -5.45 9.24 14.82
CA GLU A 202 -6.08 9.23 13.50
C GLU A 202 -5.75 7.96 12.71
N SER A 203 -4.55 7.40 12.92
CA SER A 203 -4.07 6.19 12.23
C SER A 203 -4.44 4.87 12.93
N ILE A 204 -5.05 4.88 14.13
CA ILE A 204 -5.31 3.65 14.91
C ILE A 204 -6.23 2.69 14.14
N SER A 205 -7.38 3.17 13.69
CA SER A 205 -8.37 2.32 13.01
C SER A 205 -7.79 1.71 11.72
N ASP A 206 -7.08 2.50 10.92
CA ASP A 206 -6.42 2.00 9.71
C ASP A 206 -5.38 0.92 10.03
N LYS A 207 -4.56 1.13 11.06
CA LYS A 207 -3.59 0.13 11.50
C LYS A 207 -4.26 -1.14 12.02
N ILE A 208 -5.34 -1.02 12.79
CA ILE A 208 -6.09 -2.19 13.29
C ILE A 208 -6.73 -2.95 12.12
N HIS A 209 -7.33 -2.26 11.15
CA HIS A 209 -7.89 -2.89 9.95
C HIS A 209 -6.84 -3.64 9.11
N ASN A 210 -5.58 -3.27 9.24
CA ASN A 210 -4.45 -3.97 8.61
C ASN A 210 -3.92 -5.17 9.43
N LEU A 211 -4.45 -5.42 10.64
CA LEU A 211 -4.20 -6.66 11.37
C LEU A 211 -5.14 -7.76 10.89
N ALA A 212 -4.59 -8.79 10.26
CA ALA A 212 -5.42 -9.88 9.74
C ALA A 212 -6.17 -10.66 10.82
N PHE A 213 -5.66 -10.65 12.08
CA PHE A 213 -6.13 -11.45 13.21
C PHE A 213 -6.98 -10.67 14.23
N ALA A 214 -7.34 -9.42 13.93
CA ALA A 214 -8.15 -8.59 14.80
C ALA A 214 -9.11 -7.72 13.98
N LYS A 215 -10.33 -7.60 14.48
CA LYS A 215 -11.37 -6.74 13.93
C LYS A 215 -11.75 -5.68 14.94
N GLU A 216 -11.82 -4.43 14.53
CA GLU A 216 -12.30 -3.32 15.35
C GLU A 216 -13.82 -3.39 15.47
N ILE A 217 -14.34 -3.44 16.72
CA ILE A 217 -15.78 -3.46 17.02
C ILE A 217 -16.36 -2.06 16.93
N LYS A 218 -15.63 -1.10 17.48
CA LYS A 218 -15.90 0.34 17.41
C LYS A 218 -14.59 1.09 17.48
N ALA A 219 -14.61 2.35 17.04
CA ALA A 219 -13.45 3.24 17.12
C ALA A 219 -12.87 3.30 18.53
N SER A 220 -11.54 3.33 18.59
CA SER A 220 -10.81 3.42 19.87
C SER A 220 -11.16 4.70 20.60
N GLU A 221 -11.32 4.63 21.92
CA GLU A 221 -11.61 5.77 22.79
C GLU A 221 -10.35 6.21 23.55
N ILE A 222 -10.27 7.50 23.84
CA ILE A 222 -9.14 8.08 24.57
C ILE A 222 -9.63 8.72 25.86
N GLU A 223 -9.00 8.34 26.96
CA GLU A 223 -9.19 8.98 28.27
C GLU A 223 -8.00 9.86 28.59
N PHE A 224 -8.26 11.13 28.85
CA PHE A 224 -7.26 12.07 29.30
C PHE A 224 -7.41 12.27 30.83
N SER A 225 -6.35 11.98 31.57
CA SER A 225 -6.33 12.14 33.02
C SER A 225 -4.92 12.50 33.50
N SER A 226 -4.81 13.50 34.36
CA SER A 226 -3.56 13.89 35.05
C SER A 226 -2.34 14.04 34.10
N GLY A 227 -2.53 14.68 32.94
CA GLY A 227 -1.46 14.88 31.95
C GLY A 227 -1.08 13.63 31.14
N LYS A 228 -1.93 12.60 31.17
CA LYS A 228 -1.72 11.33 30.46
C LYS A 228 -2.90 11.00 29.57
N ALA A 229 -2.62 10.29 28.47
CA ALA A 229 -3.62 9.76 27.54
C ALA A 229 -3.60 8.22 27.56
N ARG A 230 -4.74 7.60 27.83
CA ARG A 230 -4.96 6.16 27.80
C ARG A 230 -5.90 5.83 26.66
N VAL A 231 -5.56 4.79 25.89
CA VAL A 231 -6.35 4.34 24.73
C VAL A 231 -7.09 3.06 25.11
N TYR A 232 -8.38 3.01 24.82
CA TYR A 232 -9.22 1.81 24.92
C TYR A 232 -9.48 1.29 23.51
N ALA A 233 -8.87 0.16 23.17
CA ALA A 233 -9.05 -0.51 21.88
C ALA A 233 -10.08 -1.63 22.00
N TYR A 234 -11.13 -1.62 21.20
CA TYR A 234 -12.24 -2.57 21.21
C TYR A 234 -12.09 -3.56 20.06
N LEU A 235 -11.54 -4.75 20.34
CA LEU A 235 -11.12 -5.70 19.33
C LEU A 235 -11.75 -7.07 19.52
N GLU A 236 -12.25 -7.66 18.42
CA GLU A 236 -12.63 -9.06 18.34
C GLU A 236 -11.52 -9.87 17.66
N LYS A 237 -11.47 -11.16 17.97
CA LYS A 237 -10.61 -12.11 17.25
C LYS A 237 -11.16 -12.27 15.83
N GLU A 238 -10.30 -12.14 14.84
CA GLU A 238 -10.59 -12.44 13.43
C GLU A 238 -9.83 -13.70 13.01
N THR A 239 -10.42 -14.47 12.08
CA THR A 239 -9.77 -15.66 11.53
C THR A 239 -8.72 -15.20 10.50
N ALA A 240 -7.45 -15.45 10.80
CA ALA A 240 -6.33 -14.99 9.98
C ALA A 240 -5.45 -16.11 9.44
N ASN A 241 -5.51 -17.27 10.11
CA ASN A 241 -4.78 -18.43 9.64
C ASN A 241 -5.30 -18.84 8.26
N GLN A 242 -4.39 -19.23 7.40
CA GLN A 242 -4.72 -19.64 6.05
C GLN A 242 -4.20 -21.05 5.84
N PHE A 243 -5.05 -21.88 5.32
CA PHE A 243 -4.68 -23.20 4.82
C PHE A 243 -5.20 -23.32 3.39
N ASP A 244 -4.33 -23.74 2.51
CA ASP A 244 -4.64 -24.08 1.14
C ASP A 244 -3.87 -25.36 0.80
N GLY A 245 -4.52 -26.31 0.17
CA GLY A 245 -3.86 -27.56 -0.15
C GLY A 245 -4.65 -28.41 -1.14
N ILE A 246 -3.94 -28.84 -2.15
CA ILE A 246 -4.38 -29.86 -3.10
C ILE A 246 -3.32 -30.95 -3.10
N ILE A 247 -3.70 -32.15 -2.70
CA ILE A 247 -2.81 -33.32 -2.69
C ILE A 247 -3.36 -34.34 -3.67
N GLY A 248 -2.52 -34.78 -4.57
CA GLY A 248 -2.80 -35.82 -5.54
C GLY A 248 -1.72 -36.90 -5.56
N PHE A 249 -1.96 -37.94 -6.30
CA PHE A 249 -0.99 -39.01 -6.55
C PHE A 249 -0.81 -39.16 -8.05
N GLN A 250 0.44 -39.20 -8.48
CA GLN A 250 0.82 -39.43 -9.87
C GLN A 250 1.76 -40.63 -9.93
N THR A 251 1.59 -41.48 -10.95
CA THR A 251 2.53 -42.56 -11.18
C THR A 251 3.75 -41.99 -11.93
N ASN A 252 4.92 -42.10 -11.32
CA ASN A 252 6.18 -41.73 -11.96
C ASN A 252 6.42 -42.59 -13.21
N LYS A 253 6.74 -41.95 -14.32
CA LYS A 253 6.87 -42.60 -15.64
C LYS A 253 8.10 -43.51 -15.71
N ASP A 254 9.18 -43.15 -15.00
CA ASP A 254 10.46 -43.85 -15.07
C ASP A 254 10.50 -45.08 -14.16
N ASN A 255 10.04 -44.94 -12.91
CA ASN A 255 10.15 -46.00 -11.91
C ASN A 255 8.80 -46.69 -11.58
N LYS A 256 7.69 -46.24 -12.20
CA LYS A 256 6.31 -46.71 -12.00
C LYS A 256 5.80 -46.69 -10.57
N LYS A 257 6.46 -45.95 -9.69
CA LYS A 257 6.04 -45.75 -8.29
C LYS A 257 5.01 -44.62 -8.18
N LEU A 258 4.13 -44.75 -7.20
CA LEU A 258 3.17 -43.71 -6.86
C LEU A 258 3.91 -42.57 -6.16
N GLU A 259 3.85 -41.35 -6.67
CA GLU A 259 4.43 -40.17 -6.09
C GLU A 259 3.35 -39.19 -5.66
N LEU A 260 3.59 -38.55 -4.50
CA LEU A 260 2.76 -37.48 -3.99
C LEU A 260 3.00 -36.19 -4.82
N THR A 261 1.94 -35.57 -5.31
CA THR A 261 1.96 -34.29 -6.03
C THR A 261 1.00 -33.30 -5.36
N GLY A 262 1.19 -32.01 -5.59
CA GLY A 262 0.27 -30.98 -5.11
C GLY A 262 0.95 -29.79 -4.49
N GLU A 263 0.16 -29.04 -3.75
CA GLU A 263 0.59 -27.87 -2.97
C GLU A 263 -0.04 -27.92 -1.58
N VAL A 264 0.75 -27.53 -0.57
CA VAL A 264 0.27 -27.29 0.79
C VAL A 264 0.83 -25.95 1.25
N LYS A 265 -0.04 -25.00 1.51
CA LYS A 265 0.29 -23.69 2.02
C LYS A 265 -0.39 -23.49 3.37
N LEU A 266 0.40 -23.15 4.38
CA LEU A 266 -0.07 -22.81 5.72
C LEU A 266 0.51 -21.46 6.14
N VAL A 267 -0.35 -20.55 6.57
CA VAL A 267 0.05 -19.28 7.18
C VAL A 267 -0.63 -19.19 8.55
N LEU A 268 0.17 -19.07 9.58
CA LEU A 268 -0.29 -18.89 10.96
C LEU A 268 0.06 -17.48 11.42
N GLU A 269 -0.97 -16.73 11.83
CA GLU A 269 -0.84 -15.35 12.26
C GLU A 269 -1.19 -15.21 13.74
N ASN A 270 -0.32 -14.58 14.50
CA ASN A 270 -0.54 -14.27 15.92
C ASN A 270 -0.83 -15.50 16.81
N THR A 271 -0.23 -16.64 16.52
CA THR A 271 -0.42 -17.88 17.28
C THR A 271 0.01 -17.73 18.75
N PHE A 272 1.10 -17.01 19.01
CA PHE A 272 1.63 -16.71 20.35
C PHE A 272 1.16 -15.36 20.91
N SER A 273 0.17 -14.72 20.24
CA SER A 273 -0.41 -13.43 20.66
C SER A 273 0.58 -12.25 20.65
N ALA A 274 1.67 -12.34 19.88
CA ALA A 274 2.71 -11.33 19.77
C ALA A 274 2.85 -10.73 18.36
N GLY A 275 1.85 -11.00 17.49
CA GLY A 275 1.81 -10.50 16.12
C GLY A 275 2.82 -11.18 15.19
N GLU A 276 3.28 -12.35 15.56
CA GLU A 276 4.17 -13.17 14.73
C GLU A 276 3.42 -13.81 13.56
N SER A 277 4.18 -14.08 12.48
CA SER A 277 3.71 -14.79 11.29
C SER A 277 4.62 -15.97 11.01
N ILE A 278 4.03 -17.15 10.84
CA ILE A 278 4.72 -18.37 10.45
C ILE A 278 4.15 -18.83 9.12
N ARG A 279 5.03 -19.11 8.16
CA ARG A 279 4.66 -19.52 6.81
C ARG A 279 5.32 -20.84 6.46
N PHE A 280 4.53 -21.73 5.89
CA PHE A 280 4.97 -22.99 5.30
C PHE A 280 4.33 -23.07 3.91
N ASN A 281 5.14 -23.35 2.89
CA ASN A 281 4.66 -23.61 1.54
C ASN A 281 5.48 -24.75 0.95
N TRP A 282 4.77 -25.81 0.52
CA TRP A 282 5.35 -26.93 -0.19
C TRP A 282 4.60 -27.15 -1.50
N GLN A 283 5.34 -27.33 -2.60
CA GLN A 283 4.81 -27.50 -3.93
C GLN A 283 5.56 -28.61 -4.68
N LYS A 284 4.82 -29.49 -5.32
CA LYS A 284 5.34 -30.52 -6.22
C LYS A 284 4.33 -30.77 -7.34
N TYR A 285 4.46 -30.07 -8.45
CA TYR A 285 3.58 -30.20 -9.61
C TYR A 285 4.18 -31.01 -10.74
N GLU A 286 5.50 -30.99 -10.88
CA GLU A 286 6.24 -31.72 -11.88
C GLU A 286 6.94 -32.93 -11.26
N GLU A 287 7.07 -33.99 -12.04
CA GLU A 287 7.88 -35.12 -11.69
C GLU A 287 9.29 -34.64 -11.32
N SER A 288 9.82 -35.05 -10.19
CA SER A 288 11.16 -34.69 -9.73
C SER A 288 11.44 -33.21 -9.35
N SER A 289 10.51 -32.26 -9.59
CA SER A 289 10.65 -30.85 -9.20
C SER A 289 9.80 -30.54 -7.97
N GLN A 290 10.41 -29.92 -6.95
CA GLN A 290 9.70 -29.53 -5.72
C GLN A 290 10.30 -28.30 -5.08
N ASN A 291 9.43 -27.53 -4.43
CA ASN A 291 9.80 -26.35 -3.65
C ASN A 291 9.28 -26.48 -2.23
N LEU A 292 10.08 -26.09 -1.25
CA LEU A 292 9.70 -25.93 0.15
C LEU A 292 10.16 -24.57 0.64
N SER A 293 9.24 -23.78 1.16
CA SER A 293 9.52 -22.48 1.79
C SER A 293 9.03 -22.45 3.22
N LEU A 294 9.90 -22.09 4.13
CA LEU A 294 9.61 -21.83 5.54
C LEU A 294 9.91 -20.37 5.85
N GLY A 295 9.02 -19.70 6.56
CA GLY A 295 9.25 -18.33 6.98
C GLY A 295 8.73 -18.07 8.40
N MET A 296 9.44 -17.26 9.16
CA MET A 296 9.01 -16.80 10.47
C MET A 296 9.37 -15.34 10.65
N VAL A 297 8.41 -14.56 11.12
CA VAL A 297 8.59 -13.16 11.51
C VAL A 297 8.11 -13.01 12.94
N TYR A 298 8.97 -12.47 13.81
CA TYR A 298 8.62 -12.08 15.17
C TYR A 298 8.92 -10.59 15.35
N PRO A 299 7.91 -9.69 15.28
CA PRO A 299 8.14 -8.26 15.03
C PRO A 299 8.70 -7.48 16.23
N TYR A 300 8.41 -7.87 17.48
CA TYR A 300 8.74 -7.09 18.68
C TYR A 300 9.32 -7.97 19.78
N LEU A 301 10.59 -8.35 19.65
CA LEU A 301 11.31 -9.17 20.61
C LEU A 301 11.47 -8.43 21.95
N PHE A 302 11.20 -9.11 23.06
CA PHE A 302 11.28 -8.55 24.42
C PHE A 302 10.55 -7.22 24.61
N SER A 303 9.46 -7.01 23.88
CA SER A 303 8.71 -5.74 23.88
C SER A 303 9.54 -4.51 23.45
N SER A 304 10.60 -4.74 22.70
CA SER A 304 11.37 -3.69 22.03
C SER A 304 10.84 -3.42 20.62
N SER A 305 11.42 -2.49 19.90
CA SER A 305 11.18 -2.31 18.46
C SER A 305 11.97 -3.29 17.59
N LEU A 306 12.80 -4.14 18.21
CA LEU A 306 13.58 -5.15 17.50
C LEU A 306 12.75 -6.41 17.29
N GLY A 307 12.86 -7.00 16.13
CA GLY A 307 12.26 -8.28 15.75
C GLY A 307 13.26 -9.18 15.06
N ILE A 308 12.84 -10.39 14.76
CA ILE A 308 13.64 -11.39 14.06
C ILE A 308 12.85 -11.89 12.86
N ASP A 309 13.53 -12.00 11.73
CA ASP A 309 13.06 -12.64 10.52
C ASP A 309 13.91 -13.87 10.25
N PHE A 310 13.28 -14.94 9.87
CA PHE A 310 13.91 -16.16 9.39
C PHE A 310 13.21 -16.63 8.13
N GLY A 311 13.98 -17.02 7.11
CA GLY A 311 13.52 -17.63 5.88
C GLY A 311 14.41 -18.81 5.52
N PHE A 312 13.80 -19.86 5.01
CA PHE A 312 14.50 -21.03 4.50
C PHE A 312 13.74 -21.61 3.32
N ASP A 313 14.42 -21.68 2.17
CA ASP A 313 13.84 -22.19 0.93
C ASP A 313 14.69 -23.32 0.38
N ILE A 314 14.05 -24.38 -0.07
CA ILE A 314 14.65 -25.47 -0.82
C ILE A 314 13.94 -25.54 -2.17
N GLN A 315 14.69 -25.54 -3.25
CA GLN A 315 14.21 -25.77 -4.59
C GLN A 315 14.98 -26.89 -5.25
N LYS A 316 14.29 -27.94 -5.59
CA LYS A 316 14.79 -28.99 -6.49
C LYS A 316 14.19 -28.77 -7.87
N LYS A 317 15.00 -28.60 -8.90
CA LYS A 317 14.56 -28.49 -10.29
C LYS A 317 14.96 -29.74 -11.04
N ASP A 318 14.00 -30.62 -11.19
CA ASP A 318 14.18 -31.92 -11.85
C ASP A 318 15.44 -32.68 -11.38
N SER A 319 16.21 -33.26 -12.28
CA SER A 319 17.54 -33.81 -12.02
C SER A 319 18.67 -32.80 -12.21
N ALA A 320 18.37 -31.53 -12.52
CA ALA A 320 19.37 -30.53 -12.85
C ALA A 320 20.10 -30.01 -11.60
N TYR A 321 19.38 -29.43 -10.65
CA TYR A 321 20.03 -28.84 -9.45
C TYR A 321 19.10 -28.83 -8.23
N LEU A 322 19.75 -28.74 -7.06
CA LEU A 322 19.13 -28.44 -5.76
C LEU A 322 19.67 -27.12 -5.24
N SER A 323 18.79 -26.15 -5.00
CA SER A 323 19.15 -24.86 -4.44
C SER A 323 18.55 -24.70 -3.03
N THR A 324 19.34 -24.19 -2.11
CA THR A 324 18.92 -23.84 -0.74
C THR A 324 19.24 -22.39 -0.47
N THR A 325 18.27 -21.65 0.06
CA THR A 325 18.42 -20.27 0.50
C THR A 325 18.06 -20.17 1.98
N MET A 326 18.91 -19.54 2.76
CA MET A 326 18.67 -19.22 4.17
C MET A 326 18.83 -17.72 4.36
N ASP A 327 17.82 -17.07 4.90
CA ASP A 327 17.78 -15.64 5.24
C ASP A 327 17.55 -15.48 6.74
N MET A 328 18.40 -14.70 7.39
CA MET A 328 18.28 -14.37 8.80
C MET A 328 18.42 -12.87 8.97
N GLY A 329 17.49 -12.21 9.65
CA GLY A 329 17.53 -10.77 9.81
C GLY A 329 17.12 -10.28 11.18
N ILE A 330 17.68 -9.15 11.56
CA ILE A 330 17.23 -8.35 12.69
C ILE A 330 16.38 -7.22 12.10
N ARG A 331 15.12 -7.19 12.51
CA ARG A 331 14.13 -6.19 12.10
C ARG A 331 14.03 -5.10 13.15
N PHE A 332 14.06 -3.85 12.73
CA PHE A 332 13.64 -2.72 13.53
C PHE A 332 12.22 -2.33 13.08
N SER A 333 11.23 -2.80 13.84
CA SER A 333 9.81 -2.53 13.56
C SER A 333 9.41 -1.17 14.09
N GLN A 334 8.82 -0.35 13.21
CA GLN A 334 8.21 0.92 13.53
C GLN A 334 6.74 0.71 13.91
N SER A 335 5.89 1.67 13.65
CA SER A 335 4.44 1.49 13.83
C SER A 335 3.82 0.82 12.60
N GLY A 336 2.76 0.04 12.80
CA GLY A 336 2.10 -0.71 11.73
C GLY A 336 3.01 -1.78 11.16
N LYS A 337 3.03 -1.94 9.84
CA LYS A 337 3.87 -2.92 9.14
C LYS A 337 5.23 -2.38 8.70
N ASN A 338 5.56 -1.15 9.09
CA ASN A 338 6.78 -0.47 8.67
C ASN A 338 8.01 -1.01 9.41
N PHE A 339 9.08 -1.30 8.68
CA PHE A 339 10.30 -1.79 9.28
C PHE A 339 11.54 -1.50 8.44
N SER A 340 12.68 -1.48 9.12
CA SER A 340 14.00 -1.62 8.53
C SER A 340 14.61 -2.95 8.98
N LYS A 341 15.36 -3.64 8.12
CA LYS A 341 15.95 -4.95 8.42
C LYS A 341 17.40 -4.98 7.97
N LEU A 342 18.28 -5.44 8.85
CA LEU A 342 19.62 -5.93 8.49
C LEU A 342 19.55 -7.44 8.40
N PHE A 343 20.10 -8.02 7.33
CA PHE A 343 20.00 -9.45 7.13
C PHE A 343 21.28 -10.06 6.56
N PHE A 344 21.44 -11.34 6.84
CA PHE A 344 22.38 -12.24 6.22
C PHE A 344 21.62 -13.25 5.37
N LYS A 345 22.07 -13.46 4.12
CA LYS A 345 21.49 -14.41 3.18
C LYS A 345 22.57 -15.34 2.66
N ARG A 346 22.33 -16.64 2.79
CA ARG A 346 23.17 -17.68 2.23
C ARG A 346 22.41 -18.43 1.15
N ASN A 347 22.94 -18.43 -0.07
CA ASN A 347 22.45 -19.28 -1.15
C ASN A 347 23.46 -20.38 -1.40
N SER A 348 22.99 -21.60 -1.68
CA SER A 348 23.82 -22.71 -2.11
C SER A 348 23.05 -23.52 -3.15
N SER A 349 23.61 -23.71 -4.31
CA SER A 349 23.03 -24.54 -5.35
C SER A 349 24.04 -25.61 -5.78
N SER A 350 23.58 -26.82 -5.98
CA SER A 350 24.41 -27.96 -6.36
C SER A 350 23.75 -28.75 -7.49
N LEU A 351 24.54 -29.15 -8.47
CA LEU A 351 24.10 -30.03 -9.56
C LEU A 351 23.76 -31.42 -9.01
N LEU A 352 22.72 -32.04 -9.54
CA LEU A 352 22.26 -33.37 -9.08
C LEU A 352 22.72 -34.49 -10.01
N SER A 353 22.51 -34.34 -11.33
CA SER A 353 22.91 -35.35 -12.31
C SER A 353 24.07 -34.82 -13.13
N THR A 354 25.26 -35.33 -12.87
CA THR A 354 26.51 -34.81 -13.45
C THR A 354 27.29 -35.83 -14.26
N ASN A 355 26.89 -37.12 -14.25
CA ASN A 355 27.62 -38.20 -14.97
C ASN A 355 27.73 -37.93 -16.47
N HIS A 356 26.70 -37.36 -17.10
CA HIS A 356 26.71 -37.03 -18.53
C HIS A 356 27.59 -35.81 -18.86
N LEU A 357 28.04 -35.06 -17.86
CA LEU A 357 28.89 -33.88 -18.02
C LEU A 357 30.37 -34.21 -18.13
N ALA A 358 30.77 -35.45 -17.89
CA ALA A 358 32.17 -35.87 -17.99
C ALA A 358 32.74 -35.74 -19.43
N SER A 359 31.86 -35.78 -20.44
CA SER A 359 32.20 -35.58 -21.86
C SER A 359 31.76 -34.22 -22.40
N ALA A 360 31.40 -33.28 -21.53
CA ALA A 360 30.96 -31.96 -21.96
C ALA A 360 32.11 -31.16 -22.61
N SER A 361 31.81 -30.51 -23.73
CA SER A 361 32.73 -29.60 -24.42
C SER A 361 32.48 -28.13 -24.07
N VAL A 362 31.37 -27.82 -23.37
CA VAL A 362 30.97 -26.48 -22.94
C VAL A 362 30.52 -26.55 -21.50
N LEU A 363 30.80 -25.49 -20.72
CA LEU A 363 30.33 -25.39 -19.35
C LEU A 363 28.80 -25.38 -19.31
N PRO A 364 28.16 -26.19 -18.43
CA PRO A 364 26.70 -26.21 -18.31
C PRO A 364 26.13 -24.85 -17.88
N ASP A 365 24.88 -24.59 -18.25
CA ASP A 365 24.14 -23.37 -17.85
C ASP A 365 23.92 -23.27 -16.34
N TYR A 366 23.92 -24.39 -15.64
CA TYR A 366 23.82 -24.50 -14.17
C TYR A 366 25.18 -24.88 -13.59
N ALA A 367 25.47 -24.37 -12.40
CA ALA A 367 26.72 -24.70 -11.71
C ALA A 367 26.52 -24.91 -10.21
N ASP A 368 27.55 -25.53 -9.59
CA ASP A 368 27.67 -25.58 -8.15
C ASP A 368 28.12 -24.21 -7.64
N VAL A 369 27.21 -23.47 -6.98
CA VAL A 369 27.49 -22.08 -6.52
C VAL A 369 27.14 -21.90 -5.05
N LYS A 370 27.85 -20.99 -4.38
CA LYS A 370 27.54 -20.52 -3.02
C LYS A 370 27.68 -19.01 -2.94
N SER A 371 26.69 -18.36 -2.33
CA SER A 371 26.76 -16.93 -2.05
C SER A 371 26.53 -16.65 -0.57
N TYR A 372 27.24 -15.67 -0.06
CA TYR A 372 27.10 -15.13 1.29
C TYR A 372 26.92 -13.63 1.17
N LEU A 373 25.72 -13.14 1.48
CA LEU A 373 25.33 -11.76 1.28
C LEU A 373 24.91 -11.13 2.60
N TYR A 374 25.32 -9.89 2.82
CA TYR A 374 24.85 -9.04 3.90
C TYR A 374 24.06 -7.89 3.31
N GLY A 375 22.92 -7.59 3.88
CA GLY A 375 22.03 -6.64 3.26
C GLY A 375 21.19 -5.83 4.22
N PHE A 376 20.56 -4.83 3.62
CA PHE A 376 19.57 -3.96 4.25
C PHE A 376 18.26 -4.05 3.47
N ALA A 377 17.14 -4.09 4.19
CA ALA A 377 15.82 -3.98 3.61
C ALA A 377 14.98 -2.93 4.35
N TYR A 378 14.12 -2.27 3.62
CA TYR A 378 13.17 -1.29 4.13
C TYR A 378 11.79 -1.55 3.56
N HIS A 379 10.77 -1.54 4.42
CA HIS A 379 9.37 -1.65 4.04
C HIS A 379 8.58 -0.51 4.65
N PHE A 380 7.82 0.17 3.81
CA PHE A 380 6.88 1.22 4.18
C PHE A 380 5.52 0.96 3.56
N GLU A 381 4.51 0.76 4.40
CA GLU A 381 3.11 0.58 3.99
C GLU A 381 2.26 1.68 4.63
N ASN A 382 1.50 2.39 3.80
CA ASN A 382 0.47 3.33 4.20
C ASN A 382 -0.73 3.14 3.27
N LEU A 383 -1.40 2.02 3.42
CA LEU A 383 -2.58 1.61 2.66
C LEU A 383 -3.83 1.75 3.53
N ASP A 384 -4.96 2.12 2.92
CA ASP A 384 -6.28 2.08 3.55
C ASP A 384 -6.71 0.65 3.90
N TYR A 385 -6.34 -0.33 3.06
CA TYR A 385 -6.58 -1.76 3.31
C TYR A 385 -5.56 -2.63 2.57
N SER A 386 -5.03 -3.67 3.22
CA SER A 386 -3.91 -4.45 2.67
C SER A 386 -4.27 -5.36 1.50
N PHE A 387 -5.50 -5.92 1.44
CA PHE A 387 -5.85 -6.92 0.41
C PHE A 387 -6.29 -6.27 -0.91
N ASN A 388 -7.22 -5.31 -0.86
CA ASN A 388 -7.71 -4.56 -2.01
C ASN A 388 -7.58 -3.06 -1.77
N PRO A 389 -6.36 -2.51 -1.72
CA PRO A 389 -6.15 -1.10 -1.42
C PRO A 389 -6.78 -0.23 -2.52
N LYS A 390 -7.46 0.82 -2.08
CA LYS A 390 -7.96 1.88 -2.97
C LYS A 390 -7.06 3.11 -2.94
N ARG A 391 -6.34 3.31 -1.83
CA ARG A 391 -5.48 4.47 -1.63
C ARG A 391 -4.22 4.11 -0.86
N GLY A 392 -3.11 4.76 -1.22
CA GLY A 392 -1.87 4.75 -0.45
C GLY A 392 -0.71 4.07 -1.14
N TRP A 393 0.37 3.89 -0.38
CA TRP A 393 1.66 3.43 -0.83
C TRP A 393 2.04 2.10 -0.18
N ASP A 394 2.71 1.23 -0.95
CA ASP A 394 3.48 0.09 -0.45
C ASP A 394 4.85 0.10 -1.13
N LEU A 395 5.88 0.31 -0.35
CA LEU A 395 7.27 0.44 -0.80
C LEU A 395 8.10 -0.63 -0.13
N ASN A 396 8.74 -1.47 -0.92
CA ASN A 396 9.67 -2.50 -0.44
C ASN A 396 10.97 -2.38 -1.21
N PHE A 397 12.06 -2.31 -0.50
CA PHE A 397 13.40 -2.20 -1.06
C PHE A 397 14.36 -3.10 -0.29
N SER A 398 15.22 -3.82 -0.99
CA SER A 398 16.30 -4.59 -0.41
C SER A 398 17.56 -4.50 -1.25
N VAL A 399 18.69 -4.37 -0.60
CA VAL A 399 20.00 -4.43 -1.23
C VAL A 399 20.93 -5.30 -0.39
N ALA A 400 21.67 -6.17 -1.03
CA ALA A 400 22.62 -7.04 -0.39
C ALA A 400 23.88 -7.16 -1.27
N ALA A 401 25.02 -7.23 -0.61
CA ALA A 401 26.29 -7.43 -1.28
C ALA A 401 27.11 -8.47 -0.52
N GLY A 402 27.99 -9.17 -1.24
CA GLY A 402 28.86 -10.16 -0.64
C GLY A 402 29.59 -11.00 -1.65
N THR A 403 29.95 -12.21 -1.27
CA THR A 403 30.76 -13.10 -2.10
C THR A 403 29.90 -14.12 -2.81
N HIS A 404 30.21 -14.36 -4.08
CA HIS A 404 29.70 -15.43 -4.92
C HIS A 404 30.85 -16.36 -5.30
N LYS A 405 30.69 -17.64 -5.06
CA LYS A 405 31.72 -18.66 -5.33
C LYS A 405 31.17 -19.74 -6.22
N THR A 406 31.81 -19.97 -7.34
CA THR A 406 31.62 -21.16 -8.17
C THR A 406 32.47 -22.28 -7.62
N LYS A 407 31.94 -23.49 -7.57
CA LYS A 407 32.68 -24.68 -7.15
C LYS A 407 32.90 -25.59 -8.37
N LYS A 408 34.10 -26.10 -8.52
CA LYS A 408 34.35 -27.14 -9.50
C LYS A 408 33.58 -28.41 -9.13
N ASN A 409 32.97 -29.01 -10.12
CA ASN A 409 32.33 -30.32 -10.00
C ASN A 409 33.29 -31.37 -10.57
N SER A 410 33.53 -32.44 -9.83
CA SER A 410 34.48 -33.48 -10.22
C SER A 410 34.12 -34.21 -11.53
N ASN A 411 32.86 -34.15 -11.96
CA ASN A 411 32.36 -34.74 -13.18
C ASN A 411 32.37 -33.77 -14.36
N ILE A 412 32.94 -32.58 -14.25
CA ILE A 412 33.09 -31.62 -15.33
C ILE A 412 34.56 -31.37 -15.58
N PRO A 413 35.05 -31.44 -16.84
CA PRO A 413 36.45 -31.18 -17.16
C PRO A 413 36.95 -29.86 -16.62
N ASP A 414 38.13 -29.88 -15.96
CA ASP A 414 38.71 -28.71 -15.31
C ASP A 414 39.03 -27.56 -16.27
N GLU A 415 39.30 -27.87 -17.55
CA GLU A 415 39.58 -26.90 -18.60
C GLU A 415 38.40 -25.97 -18.87
N LEU A 416 37.16 -26.42 -18.66
CA LEU A 416 35.97 -25.64 -18.85
C LEU A 416 35.78 -24.50 -17.82
N TYR A 417 36.53 -24.58 -16.69
CA TYR A 417 36.53 -23.55 -15.68
C TYR A 417 37.66 -22.51 -15.84
N SER A 418 38.51 -22.63 -16.87
CA SER A 418 39.67 -21.74 -17.07
C SER A 418 39.31 -20.26 -17.17
N ASP A 419 38.20 -19.95 -17.82
CA ASP A 419 37.72 -18.58 -18.02
C ASP A 419 36.78 -18.10 -16.89
N ILE A 420 36.52 -18.95 -15.89
CA ILE A 420 35.60 -18.65 -14.80
C ILE A 420 36.32 -18.12 -13.57
N ASN A 421 35.91 -16.95 -13.11
CA ASN A 421 36.38 -16.44 -11.82
C ASN A 421 35.70 -17.22 -10.69
N MET A 422 36.43 -18.11 -10.02
CA MET A 422 35.91 -19.00 -8.98
C MET A 422 35.34 -18.27 -7.76
N SER A 423 35.71 -17.01 -7.55
CA SER A 423 35.17 -16.17 -6.48
C SER A 423 35.04 -14.73 -6.93
N ASP A 424 33.86 -14.18 -6.80
CA ASP A 424 33.54 -12.82 -7.24
C ASP A 424 32.63 -12.12 -6.22
N ASN A 425 32.40 -10.83 -6.42
CA ASN A 425 31.41 -10.07 -5.67
C ASN A 425 30.05 -10.20 -6.33
N LEU A 426 29.00 -10.35 -5.53
CA LEU A 426 27.62 -10.34 -5.96
C LEU A 426 26.89 -9.18 -5.31
N LEU A 427 26.23 -8.35 -6.12
CA LEU A 427 25.21 -7.38 -5.73
C LEU A 427 23.83 -7.95 -6.05
N ASP A 428 22.94 -8.00 -5.07
CA ASP A 428 21.52 -8.38 -5.21
C ASP A 428 20.67 -7.23 -4.71
N ALA A 429 20.00 -6.51 -5.60
CA ALA A 429 19.09 -5.42 -5.29
C ALA A 429 17.71 -5.73 -5.82
N GLN A 430 16.67 -5.50 -5.03
CA GLN A 430 15.28 -5.72 -5.41
C GLN A 430 14.41 -4.61 -4.85
N TRP A 431 13.35 -4.26 -5.59
CA TRP A 431 12.37 -3.27 -5.16
C TRP A 431 10.96 -3.62 -5.62
N MET A 432 10.00 -3.14 -4.88
CA MET A 432 8.60 -3.06 -5.24
C MET A 432 8.05 -1.72 -4.77
N LEU A 433 7.52 -0.95 -5.70
CA LEU A 433 6.91 0.35 -5.49
C LEU A 433 5.47 0.27 -5.96
N GLU A 434 4.52 0.44 -5.08
CA GLU A 434 3.10 0.40 -5.41
C GLU A 434 2.42 1.67 -4.93
N TYR A 435 1.58 2.24 -5.79
CA TYR A 435 0.75 3.38 -5.48
C TYR A 435 -0.69 3.15 -5.94
N ASN A 436 -1.64 3.33 -5.03
CA ASN A 436 -3.06 3.19 -5.26
C ASN A 436 -3.73 4.56 -5.20
N ILE A 437 -4.44 4.92 -6.27
CA ILE A 437 -5.07 6.23 -6.48
C ILE A 437 -6.59 6.04 -6.47
N PRO A 438 -7.31 6.62 -5.52
CA PRO A 438 -8.77 6.61 -5.54
C PRO A 438 -9.28 7.54 -6.65
N ILE A 439 -10.08 7.01 -7.58
CA ILE A 439 -10.74 7.79 -8.64
C ILE A 439 -12.15 8.17 -8.20
N ARG A 440 -12.89 7.19 -7.65
CA ARG A 440 -14.23 7.32 -7.04
C ARG A 440 -14.35 6.34 -5.88
N ASP A 441 -15.43 6.40 -5.11
CA ASP A 441 -15.65 5.56 -3.92
C ASP A 441 -15.34 4.08 -4.12
N LYS A 442 -15.68 3.53 -5.28
CA LYS A 442 -15.51 2.11 -5.62
C LYS A 442 -14.51 1.86 -6.75
N ILE A 443 -13.87 2.90 -7.28
CA ILE A 443 -12.94 2.78 -8.41
C ILE A 443 -11.59 3.31 -7.98
N SER A 444 -10.55 2.51 -8.18
CA SER A 444 -9.17 2.88 -7.94
C SER A 444 -8.26 2.49 -9.10
N PHE A 445 -7.16 3.18 -9.23
CA PHE A 445 -6.10 2.87 -10.16
C PHE A 445 -4.86 2.44 -9.38
N ARG A 446 -4.29 1.30 -9.72
CA ARG A 446 -3.04 0.78 -9.15
C ARG A 446 -1.91 0.95 -10.15
N LEU A 447 -0.83 1.51 -9.70
CA LEU A 447 0.45 1.52 -10.39
C LEU A 447 1.48 0.80 -9.53
N ARG A 448 2.13 -0.23 -10.07
CA ARG A 448 3.19 -0.97 -9.38
C ARG A 448 4.40 -1.13 -10.30
N ASN A 449 5.58 -0.92 -9.75
CA ASN A 449 6.84 -1.30 -10.37
C ASN A 449 7.56 -2.30 -9.47
N LYS A 450 7.92 -3.44 -10.02
CA LYS A 450 8.72 -4.47 -9.34
C LYS A 450 9.97 -4.73 -10.17
N GLY A 451 11.13 -4.68 -9.53
CA GLY A 451 12.37 -4.87 -10.24
C GLY A 451 13.45 -5.52 -9.39
N GLY A 452 14.52 -5.91 -10.07
CA GLY A 452 15.69 -6.50 -9.42
C GLY A 452 16.92 -6.46 -10.31
N ILE A 453 18.06 -6.42 -9.65
CA ILE A 453 19.39 -6.45 -10.26
C ILE A 453 20.23 -7.46 -9.49
N LYS A 454 20.80 -8.44 -10.18
CA LYS A 454 21.93 -9.25 -9.73
C LYS A 454 23.10 -8.96 -10.62
N ASP A 455 24.21 -8.54 -10.03
CA ASP A 455 25.40 -8.18 -10.75
C ASP A 455 26.61 -8.92 -10.16
N SER A 456 27.22 -9.76 -10.98
CA SER A 456 28.45 -10.52 -10.71
C SER A 456 29.06 -10.90 -12.06
N LYS A 457 30.36 -11.13 -12.12
CA LYS A 457 31.07 -11.47 -13.37
C LYS A 457 30.62 -12.82 -13.93
N ASN A 458 30.32 -13.79 -13.07
CA ASN A 458 29.93 -15.13 -13.48
C ASN A 458 28.62 -15.52 -12.80
N LEU A 459 27.52 -15.24 -13.47
CA LEU A 459 26.18 -15.73 -13.09
C LEU A 459 25.86 -16.97 -13.89
N PHE A 460 25.19 -17.93 -13.27
CA PHE A 460 24.62 -19.11 -13.90
C PHE A 460 23.09 -19.04 -13.86
N GLN A 461 22.39 -19.84 -14.66
CA GLN A 461 20.94 -19.80 -14.71
C GLN A 461 20.26 -20.04 -13.36
N ASN A 462 20.88 -20.83 -12.47
CA ASN A 462 20.40 -21.06 -11.10
C ASN A 462 20.61 -19.89 -10.13
N ASP A 463 21.38 -18.87 -10.53
CA ASP A 463 21.51 -17.60 -9.78
C ASP A 463 20.44 -16.58 -10.16
N LEU A 464 19.87 -16.66 -11.35
CA LEU A 464 19.05 -15.62 -11.95
C LEU A 464 17.67 -15.49 -11.30
N PHE A 465 17.07 -14.29 -11.41
CA PHE A 465 15.67 -14.10 -11.09
C PHE A 465 14.79 -14.91 -12.03
N LYS A 466 13.65 -15.32 -11.52
CA LYS A 466 12.62 -16.05 -12.25
C LYS A 466 11.42 -15.14 -12.44
N LEU A 467 10.96 -15.02 -13.66
CA LEU A 467 9.83 -14.18 -14.05
C LEU A 467 8.84 -14.97 -14.89
N GLY A 468 7.62 -14.49 -14.93
CA GLY A 468 6.46 -15.15 -15.54
C GLY A 468 5.47 -15.59 -14.47
N GLY A 469 4.21 -15.74 -14.85
CA GLY A 469 3.15 -16.18 -13.97
C GLY A 469 2.41 -15.07 -13.21
N LEU A 470 1.53 -15.48 -12.33
CA LEU A 470 0.56 -14.61 -11.64
C LEU A 470 1.23 -13.49 -10.80
N ASN A 471 2.36 -13.78 -10.18
CA ASN A 471 3.00 -12.90 -9.20
C ASN A 471 4.07 -11.96 -9.78
N SER A 472 4.39 -12.10 -11.08
CA SER A 472 5.41 -11.27 -11.73
C SER A 472 4.94 -10.67 -13.04
N LEU A 473 4.80 -11.45 -14.11
CA LEU A 473 4.40 -11.01 -15.44
C LEU A 473 3.27 -11.94 -15.94
N ARG A 474 2.04 -11.49 -15.86
CA ARG A 474 0.85 -12.28 -16.24
C ARG A 474 0.77 -12.47 -17.75
N GLY A 475 0.17 -13.58 -18.18
CA GLY A 475 0.10 -13.98 -19.59
C GLY A 475 1.21 -14.94 -20.02
N PHE A 476 2.12 -15.27 -19.12
CA PHE A 476 3.21 -16.24 -19.34
C PHE A 476 3.17 -17.36 -18.30
N ASN A 477 3.83 -18.47 -18.57
CA ASN A 477 3.96 -19.57 -17.60
C ASN A 477 4.81 -19.10 -16.40
N GLU A 478 4.61 -19.75 -15.25
CA GLU A 478 5.45 -19.53 -14.08
C GLU A 478 6.92 -19.81 -14.43
N ASP A 479 7.82 -18.95 -13.95
CA ASP A 479 9.28 -19.10 -14.10
C ASP A 479 9.78 -19.21 -15.57
N SER A 480 9.03 -18.70 -16.56
CA SER A 480 9.36 -18.84 -17.99
C SER A 480 10.55 -17.99 -18.44
N PHE A 481 10.92 -16.96 -17.69
CA PHE A 481 12.06 -16.10 -17.99
C PHE A 481 13.11 -16.16 -16.89
N ARG A 482 14.38 -16.07 -17.29
CA ARG A 482 15.53 -15.93 -16.40
C ARG A 482 16.16 -14.56 -16.63
N ALA A 483 16.39 -13.81 -15.55
CA ALA A 483 16.88 -12.45 -15.66
C ALA A 483 17.96 -12.15 -14.61
N SER A 484 19.05 -11.51 -15.02
CA SER A 484 19.99 -10.86 -14.14
C SER A 484 19.50 -9.46 -13.73
N LYS A 485 18.80 -8.79 -14.64
CA LYS A 485 18.17 -7.47 -14.40
C LYS A 485 16.76 -7.47 -14.96
N TYR A 486 15.80 -6.92 -14.22
CA TYR A 486 14.43 -6.79 -14.70
C TYR A 486 13.71 -5.61 -14.08
N SER A 487 12.69 -5.14 -14.77
CA SER A 487 11.69 -4.21 -14.25
C SER A 487 10.33 -4.54 -14.87
N VAL A 488 9.30 -4.70 -14.06
CA VAL A 488 7.92 -4.95 -14.50
C VAL A 488 7.04 -3.84 -13.96
N ILE A 489 6.36 -3.15 -14.86
CA ILE A 489 5.34 -2.15 -14.53
C ILE A 489 3.98 -2.82 -14.67
N THR A 490 3.18 -2.73 -13.63
CA THR A 490 1.80 -3.19 -13.59
C THR A 490 0.87 -2.00 -13.45
N THR A 491 -0.12 -1.88 -14.32
CA THR A 491 -1.23 -0.95 -14.19
C THR A 491 -2.53 -1.71 -14.08
N GLU A 492 -3.40 -1.32 -13.12
CA GLU A 492 -4.71 -1.94 -12.93
C GLU A 492 -5.79 -0.88 -12.72
N LEU A 493 -6.84 -0.94 -13.51
CA LEU A 493 -8.08 -0.22 -13.23
C LEU A 493 -9.00 -1.16 -12.47
N ARG A 494 -9.32 -0.83 -11.22
CA ARG A 494 -9.98 -1.71 -10.26
C ARG A 494 -11.34 -1.16 -9.86
N PHE A 495 -12.36 -2.01 -9.93
CA PHE A 495 -13.66 -1.78 -9.31
C PHE A 495 -13.77 -2.64 -8.05
N VAL A 496 -13.90 -1.99 -6.89
CA VAL A 496 -13.91 -2.61 -5.56
C VAL A 496 -15.28 -2.37 -4.90
N PRO A 497 -16.31 -3.17 -5.24
CA PRO A 497 -17.66 -3.01 -4.69
C PRO A 497 -17.73 -3.28 -3.19
N GLN A 498 -16.90 -4.20 -2.70
CA GLN A 498 -16.76 -4.60 -1.29
C GLN A 498 -15.29 -4.81 -0.94
N GLN A 499 -14.96 -4.76 0.34
CA GLN A 499 -13.58 -4.79 0.82
C GLN A 499 -12.74 -5.97 0.30
N ASN A 500 -13.31 -7.17 0.19
CA ASN A 500 -12.61 -8.38 -0.24
C ASN A 500 -13.03 -8.87 -1.63
N SER A 501 -13.69 -8.01 -2.42
CA SER A 501 -14.13 -8.34 -3.78
C SER A 501 -13.71 -7.24 -4.74
N SER A 502 -13.15 -7.62 -5.87
CA SER A 502 -12.72 -6.67 -6.89
C SER A 502 -12.75 -7.26 -8.29
N PHE A 503 -13.09 -6.43 -9.27
CA PHE A 503 -12.84 -6.66 -10.69
C PHE A 503 -11.74 -5.73 -11.14
N TYR A 504 -10.86 -6.17 -12.01
CA TYR A 504 -9.81 -5.31 -12.55
C TYR A 504 -9.42 -5.69 -13.96
N LEU A 505 -9.13 -4.65 -14.74
CA LEU A 505 -8.43 -4.76 -16.00
C LEU A 505 -6.97 -4.40 -15.74
N PHE A 506 -6.06 -5.13 -16.37
CA PHE A 506 -4.64 -4.90 -16.14
C PHE A 506 -3.81 -4.94 -17.41
N TRP A 507 -2.67 -4.26 -17.32
CA TRP A 507 -1.56 -4.37 -18.24
C TRP A 507 -0.26 -4.47 -17.46
N ASP A 508 0.56 -5.48 -17.81
CA ASP A 508 1.89 -5.70 -17.27
C ASP A 508 2.91 -5.49 -18.39
N GLY A 509 3.82 -4.54 -18.24
CA GLY A 509 4.94 -4.32 -19.18
C GLY A 509 6.26 -4.66 -18.51
N GLY A 510 7.03 -5.57 -19.10
CA GLY A 510 8.30 -6.03 -18.58
C GLY A 510 9.49 -5.57 -19.42
N TYR A 511 10.60 -5.36 -18.76
CA TYR A 511 11.94 -5.39 -19.33
C TYR A 511 12.74 -6.42 -18.58
N TYR A 512 13.46 -7.28 -19.27
CA TYR A 512 14.48 -8.10 -18.63
C TYR A 512 15.71 -8.22 -19.50
N SER A 513 16.85 -8.36 -18.84
CA SER A 513 18.09 -8.74 -19.47
C SER A 513 18.74 -9.89 -18.71
N ASN A 514 19.33 -10.77 -19.47
CA ASN A 514 20.06 -11.92 -18.97
C ASN A 514 21.50 -11.82 -19.44
N ASN A 515 22.42 -11.60 -18.50
CA ASN A 515 23.85 -11.54 -18.74
C ASN A 515 24.50 -12.73 -18.01
N TYR A 516 24.19 -13.96 -18.45
CA TYR A 516 24.90 -15.12 -17.92
C TYR A 516 25.89 -15.65 -18.95
N LEU A 517 27.11 -15.97 -18.50
CA LEU A 517 28.19 -16.43 -19.37
C LEU A 517 28.45 -15.44 -20.55
N LYS A 518 28.36 -15.91 -21.80
CA LYS A 518 28.68 -15.11 -22.98
C LYS A 518 27.47 -14.55 -23.73
N ASP A 519 26.26 -15.01 -23.40
CA ASP A 519 25.04 -14.63 -24.13
C ASP A 519 24.28 -13.52 -23.40
N LYS A 520 24.10 -12.40 -24.11
CA LYS A 520 23.23 -11.32 -23.64
C LYS A 520 21.89 -11.41 -24.32
N ILE A 521 20.83 -11.69 -23.54
CA ILE A 521 19.45 -11.70 -24.00
C ILE A 521 18.73 -10.49 -23.40
N GLU A 522 18.03 -9.74 -24.23
CA GLU A 522 17.15 -8.65 -23.80
C GLU A 522 15.79 -8.78 -24.46
N ASP A 523 14.70 -8.57 -23.71
CA ASP A 523 13.34 -8.61 -24.25
C ASP A 523 12.43 -7.66 -23.45
N TYR A 524 11.31 -7.27 -24.09
CA TYR A 524 10.29 -6.37 -23.55
C TYR A 524 8.92 -7.07 -23.59
N PRO A 525 8.73 -8.15 -22.83
CA PRO A 525 7.47 -8.85 -22.79
C PRO A 525 6.37 -8.02 -22.11
N TRP A 526 5.15 -8.17 -22.61
CA TRP A 526 4.01 -7.55 -21.96
C TRP A 526 2.80 -8.48 -21.98
N GLY A 527 1.92 -8.28 -21.01
CA GLY A 527 0.70 -9.03 -20.86
C GLY A 527 -0.48 -8.13 -20.53
N LEU A 528 -1.64 -8.50 -20.99
CA LEU A 528 -2.90 -7.81 -20.66
C LEU A 528 -3.99 -8.83 -20.32
N GLY A 529 -4.96 -8.38 -19.56
CA GLY A 529 -6.05 -9.26 -19.17
C GLY A 529 -7.01 -8.63 -18.18
N PHE A 530 -7.80 -9.48 -17.60
CA PHE A 530 -8.73 -9.10 -16.53
C PHE A 530 -8.64 -10.08 -15.36
N GLY A 531 -9.04 -9.62 -14.20
CA GLY A 531 -9.06 -10.44 -13.00
C GLY A 531 -10.28 -10.16 -12.13
N LEU A 532 -10.60 -11.16 -11.34
CA LEU A 532 -11.72 -11.17 -10.40
C LEU A 532 -11.23 -11.72 -9.06
N ASN A 533 -11.47 -10.99 -7.97
CA ASN A 533 -11.41 -11.50 -6.62
C ASN A 533 -12.80 -11.43 -6.02
N PHE A 534 -13.29 -12.49 -5.40
CA PHE A 534 -14.54 -12.45 -4.67
C PHE A 534 -14.46 -13.23 -3.37
N ALA A 535 -14.98 -12.61 -2.32
CA ALA A 535 -15.03 -13.22 -0.99
C ALA A 535 -16.29 -14.06 -0.83
N THR A 536 -16.12 -15.21 -0.21
CA THR A 536 -17.18 -16.09 0.26
C THR A 536 -16.99 -16.35 1.75
N LYS A 537 -17.94 -17.03 2.38
CA LYS A 537 -17.78 -17.47 3.78
C LYS A 537 -16.60 -18.44 3.98
N SER A 538 -16.26 -19.22 2.94
CA SER A 538 -15.20 -20.22 2.99
C SER A 538 -13.81 -19.68 2.64
N GLY A 539 -13.71 -18.50 2.03
CA GLY A 539 -12.44 -17.90 1.62
C GLY A 539 -12.58 -16.96 0.43
N ILE A 540 -11.44 -16.57 -0.13
CA ILE A 540 -11.36 -15.66 -1.27
C ILE A 540 -10.96 -16.46 -2.52
N PHE A 541 -11.77 -16.34 -3.56
CA PHE A 541 -11.47 -16.86 -4.89
C PHE A 541 -10.83 -15.78 -5.75
N THR A 542 -9.80 -16.16 -6.48
CA THR A 542 -9.13 -15.32 -7.47
C THR A 542 -9.13 -16.01 -8.81
N LEU A 543 -9.56 -15.31 -9.85
CA LEU A 543 -9.50 -15.76 -11.24
C LEU A 543 -8.83 -14.67 -12.08
N ASN A 544 -7.81 -15.05 -12.86
CA ASN A 544 -7.19 -14.16 -13.82
C ASN A 544 -7.15 -14.80 -15.20
N TYR A 545 -7.54 -14.04 -16.21
CA TYR A 545 -7.33 -14.36 -17.62
C TYR A 545 -6.31 -13.39 -18.19
N ALA A 546 -5.25 -13.90 -18.81
CA ALA A 546 -4.14 -13.09 -19.30
C ALA A 546 -3.59 -13.61 -20.62
N VAL A 547 -3.28 -12.70 -21.53
CA VAL A 547 -2.57 -12.98 -22.78
C VAL A 547 -1.24 -12.22 -22.76
N GLY A 548 -0.16 -12.91 -23.11
CA GLY A 548 1.18 -12.35 -23.15
C GLY A 548 1.75 -12.29 -24.56
N LYS A 549 2.65 -11.33 -24.78
CA LYS A 549 3.42 -11.16 -26.02
C LYS A 549 4.88 -10.87 -25.70
N GLN A 550 5.79 -11.58 -26.34
CA GLN A 550 7.22 -11.29 -26.41
C GLN A 550 7.54 -10.44 -27.65
N GLN A 551 8.70 -9.82 -27.69
CA GLN A 551 9.10 -8.91 -28.77
C GLN A 551 8.97 -9.55 -30.16
N ASN A 552 9.38 -10.81 -30.31
CA ASN A 552 9.42 -11.53 -31.59
C ASN A 552 8.24 -12.50 -31.79
N THR A 553 7.14 -12.37 -31.03
CA THR A 553 5.96 -13.23 -31.16
C THR A 553 4.72 -12.41 -31.48
N ASN A 554 3.75 -13.01 -32.13
CA ASN A 554 2.43 -12.40 -32.29
C ASN A 554 1.58 -12.62 -31.04
N LEU A 555 0.63 -11.71 -30.80
CA LEU A 555 -0.38 -11.89 -29.77
C LEU A 555 -1.28 -13.08 -30.17
N ASP A 556 -1.38 -14.05 -29.28
CA ASP A 556 -2.13 -15.27 -29.54
C ASP A 556 -3.09 -15.55 -28.39
N PHE A 557 -4.38 -15.33 -28.61
CA PHE A 557 -5.42 -15.55 -27.62
C PHE A 557 -5.64 -17.04 -27.29
N GLN A 558 -5.20 -17.96 -28.16
CA GLN A 558 -5.26 -19.39 -27.88
C GLN A 558 -4.23 -19.84 -26.84
N LYS A 559 -3.17 -19.03 -26.64
CA LYS A 559 -2.15 -19.23 -25.61
C LYS A 559 -2.44 -18.49 -24.31
N ALA A 560 -3.66 -17.97 -24.16
CA ALA A 560 -4.07 -17.29 -22.92
C ALA A 560 -3.84 -18.17 -21.69
N LYS A 561 -3.49 -17.54 -20.59
CA LYS A 561 -3.29 -18.18 -19.29
C LYS A 561 -4.49 -17.89 -18.40
N ILE A 562 -5.01 -18.94 -17.80
CA ILE A 562 -6.04 -18.84 -16.77
C ILE A 562 -5.38 -19.25 -15.46
N HIS A 563 -5.38 -18.31 -14.51
CA HIS A 563 -4.89 -18.58 -13.16
C HIS A 563 -6.08 -18.57 -12.20
N PHE A 564 -6.25 -19.65 -11.49
CA PHE A 564 -7.25 -19.81 -10.44
C PHE A 564 -6.55 -19.91 -9.09
N GLY A 565 -7.05 -19.22 -8.09
CA GLY A 565 -6.59 -19.30 -6.72
C GLY A 565 -7.76 -19.33 -5.75
N PHE A 566 -7.59 -20.04 -4.65
CA PHE A 566 -8.53 -20.04 -3.54
C PHE A 566 -7.74 -20.01 -2.24
N VAL A 567 -8.11 -19.10 -1.33
CA VAL A 567 -7.49 -18.98 -0.01
C VAL A 567 -8.57 -19.13 1.05
N SER A 568 -8.56 -20.24 1.77
CA SER A 568 -9.40 -20.44 2.95
C SER A 568 -8.80 -19.74 4.16
N ARG A 569 -9.65 -19.13 5.01
CA ARG A 569 -9.26 -18.53 6.30
C ARG A 569 -9.97 -19.22 7.45
N PHE A 570 -9.25 -19.52 8.54
CA PHE A 570 -9.77 -20.20 9.72
C PHE A 570 -9.24 -19.64 11.04
#